data_b2ebe916b78bf8c3fea73badb764df95
#
_entry.id   b2ebe916b78bf8c3fea73badb764df95
#
_cell.length_a   1.000
_cell.length_b   1.000
_cell.length_c   1.000
_cell.angle_alpha   90.00
_cell.angle_beta   90.00
_cell.angle_gamma   90.00
#
_symmetry.space_group_name_H-M   'P 1'
#
loop_
_entity.id
_entity.type
_entity.pdbx_description
1 polymer ?
#
loop_
_entity_poly.entity_id
_entity_poly.type
_entity_poly.pdbx_seq_one_letter_code
_entity_poly.pdbx_strand_id
1 'polypeptide(L)'
;AAESENPKKYIEDKLDIYCLPCKDEKIRLDMIYTYLTAYRDRDLPKEALEVLQIFFNVLRARKMKIMLRFAYCDSFLALETGAGEANIARHIQQLRQLVARNADVIHTLQSGFVGAYGEWAPCYQMPPVNYYNVLWRILHELVFPSGLYYQLRLPTYKNYINDYKPYYDRIGIDSCAFFGEQTREGWESEGFQINGELKEDWEQLTREAAYTPQDGELFVNVNLVETKRMVDGKEAILEMAHHRFTSFSCWHGYK
;
A
#
# COMPACT_ATOMS: atom_id res chain seq x y z
N ALA A 1 -11.91 -8.90 -13.62
CA ALA A 1 -11.54 -10.33 -13.63
C ALA A 1 -12.70 -11.23 -13.17
N ALA A 2 -13.47 -10.84 -12.15
CA ALA A 2 -14.60 -11.64 -11.66
C ALA A 2 -15.73 -11.81 -12.69
N GLU A 3 -15.85 -10.90 -13.64
CA GLU A 3 -16.85 -10.92 -14.73
C GLU A 3 -16.32 -11.57 -16.01
N SER A 4 -15.08 -12.02 -16.02
CA SER A 4 -14.47 -12.68 -17.18
C SER A 4 -14.86 -14.15 -17.22
N GLU A 5 -15.20 -14.66 -18.41
CA GLU A 5 -15.41 -16.10 -18.64
C GLU A 5 -14.15 -16.94 -18.33
N ASN A 6 -12.97 -16.34 -18.44
CA ASN A 6 -11.70 -16.97 -18.06
C ASN A 6 -10.85 -16.01 -17.19
N PRO A 7 -11.10 -15.95 -15.88
CA PRO A 7 -10.39 -15.06 -14.98
C PRO A 7 -8.85 -15.24 -15.00
N LYS A 8 -8.37 -16.46 -15.15
CA LYS A 8 -6.94 -16.76 -15.23
C LYS A 8 -6.30 -16.08 -16.43
N LYS A 9 -6.87 -16.30 -17.62
CA LYS A 9 -6.36 -15.68 -18.85
C LYS A 9 -6.40 -14.15 -18.76
N TYR A 10 -7.51 -13.60 -18.26
CA TYR A 10 -7.62 -12.15 -18.07
C TYR A 10 -6.50 -11.59 -17.18
N ILE A 11 -6.20 -12.26 -16.07
CA ILE A 11 -5.13 -11.86 -15.14
C ILE A 11 -3.76 -11.97 -15.83
N GLU A 12 -3.50 -13.07 -16.55
CA GLU A 12 -2.26 -13.28 -17.28
C GLU A 12 -2.04 -12.19 -18.33
N ASP A 13 -3.06 -11.88 -19.13
CA ASP A 13 -3.02 -10.85 -20.18
C ASP A 13 -2.77 -9.45 -19.56
N LYS A 14 -3.41 -9.13 -18.42
CA LYS A 14 -3.19 -7.86 -17.73
C LYS A 14 -1.78 -7.75 -17.17
N LEU A 15 -1.27 -8.78 -16.52
CA LEU A 15 0.10 -8.79 -16.04
C LEU A 15 1.11 -8.68 -17.19
N ASP A 16 0.82 -9.29 -18.34
CA ASP A 16 1.68 -9.17 -19.51
C ASP A 16 1.73 -7.74 -20.06
N ILE A 17 0.63 -7.00 -19.97
CA ILE A 17 0.56 -5.61 -20.42
C ILE A 17 1.27 -4.68 -19.45
N TYR A 18 0.98 -4.78 -18.16
CA TYR A 18 1.46 -3.83 -17.16
C TYR A 18 2.86 -4.15 -16.63
N CYS A 19 3.27 -5.43 -16.64
CA CYS A 19 4.60 -5.86 -16.21
C CYS A 19 5.56 -6.15 -17.37
N LEU A 20 5.22 -5.75 -18.60
CA LEU A 20 6.09 -5.93 -19.77
C LEU A 20 7.49 -5.30 -19.58
N PRO A 21 7.61 -4.06 -19.08
CA PRO A 21 8.91 -3.48 -18.75
C PRO A 21 9.69 -4.30 -17.73
N CYS A 22 8.99 -4.94 -16.80
CA CYS A 22 9.59 -5.77 -15.76
C CYS A 22 10.16 -7.10 -16.27
N LYS A 23 9.69 -7.60 -17.39
CA LYS A 23 10.20 -8.85 -18.00
C LYS A 23 11.66 -8.74 -18.40
N ASP A 24 12.01 -7.68 -19.09
CA ASP A 24 13.35 -7.46 -19.61
C ASP A 24 14.33 -7.02 -18.50
N GLU A 25 13.85 -6.27 -17.53
CA GLU A 25 14.62 -5.76 -16.39
C GLU A 25 14.73 -6.76 -15.23
N LYS A 26 14.11 -7.92 -15.34
CA LYS A 26 14.07 -8.97 -14.28
C LYS A 26 13.41 -8.50 -12.96
N ILE A 27 12.58 -7.49 -13.01
CA ILE A 27 11.78 -7.04 -11.86
C ILE A 27 10.82 -8.18 -11.47
N ARG A 28 10.72 -8.46 -10.18
CA ARG A 28 9.88 -9.54 -9.63
C ARG A 28 8.99 -9.08 -8.48
N LEU A 29 9.00 -7.79 -8.19
CA LEU A 29 8.13 -7.16 -7.20
C LEU A 29 7.29 -6.09 -7.90
N ASP A 30 5.99 -6.10 -7.63
CA ASP A 30 5.05 -5.12 -8.16
C ASP A 30 4.09 -4.66 -7.07
N MET A 31 3.49 -3.49 -7.23
CA MET A 31 2.47 -2.96 -6.32
C MET A 31 1.09 -3.17 -6.94
N ILE A 32 0.20 -3.82 -6.19
CA ILE A 32 -1.13 -4.16 -6.69
C ILE A 32 -2.22 -3.63 -5.76
N TYR A 33 -3.06 -2.78 -6.33
CA TYR A 33 -4.31 -2.35 -5.72
C TYR A 33 -5.41 -3.37 -6.03
N THR A 34 -6.05 -3.86 -4.99
CA THR A 34 -7.24 -4.71 -5.09
C THR A 34 -8.47 -3.90 -4.70
N TYR A 35 -9.21 -3.40 -5.67
CA TYR A 35 -10.39 -2.59 -5.43
C TYR A 35 -11.59 -3.46 -5.09
N LEU A 36 -12.17 -3.21 -3.90
CA LEU A 36 -13.35 -3.87 -3.36
C LEU A 36 -14.61 -3.00 -3.49
N THR A 37 -14.58 -2.00 -4.37
CA THR A 37 -15.61 -0.97 -4.55
C THR A 37 -17.01 -1.55 -4.73
N ALA A 38 -17.14 -2.63 -5.50
CA ALA A 38 -18.42 -3.29 -5.74
C ALA A 38 -19.02 -4.00 -4.51
N TYR A 39 -18.25 -4.12 -3.44
CA TYR A 39 -18.63 -4.86 -2.22
C TYR A 39 -18.64 -3.99 -0.97
N ARG A 40 -18.50 -2.67 -1.09
CA ARG A 40 -18.37 -1.75 0.05
C ARG A 40 -19.51 -1.81 1.07
N ASP A 41 -20.68 -2.29 0.67
CA ASP A 41 -21.90 -2.40 1.45
C ASP A 41 -22.35 -3.84 1.75
N ARG A 42 -21.60 -4.84 1.31
CA ARG A 42 -21.94 -6.27 1.41
C ARG A 42 -20.68 -7.13 1.54
N ASP A 43 -20.87 -8.40 1.84
CA ASP A 43 -19.79 -9.36 1.94
C ASP A 43 -19.13 -9.64 0.59
N LEU A 44 -17.85 -10.04 0.64
CA LEU A 44 -17.15 -10.55 -0.53
C LEU A 44 -17.76 -11.89 -0.91
N PRO A 45 -18.27 -12.06 -2.14
CA PRO A 45 -18.78 -13.34 -2.58
C PRO A 45 -17.62 -14.34 -2.78
N LYS A 46 -17.96 -15.62 -2.72
CA LYS A 46 -16.99 -16.72 -2.86
C LYS A 46 -16.20 -16.60 -4.16
N GLU A 47 -16.86 -16.23 -5.23
CA GLU A 47 -16.27 -16.04 -6.58
C GLU A 47 -15.18 -14.97 -6.59
N ALA A 48 -15.35 -13.88 -5.84
CA ALA A 48 -14.32 -12.85 -5.71
C ALA A 48 -13.07 -13.39 -4.99
N LEU A 49 -13.25 -14.18 -3.94
CA LEU A 49 -12.14 -14.81 -3.23
C LEU A 49 -11.43 -15.88 -4.10
N GLU A 50 -12.18 -16.61 -4.92
CA GLU A 50 -11.63 -17.57 -5.89
C GLU A 50 -10.79 -16.87 -6.97
N VAL A 51 -11.27 -15.74 -7.48
CA VAL A 51 -10.50 -14.93 -8.45
C VAL A 51 -9.20 -14.40 -7.84
N LEU A 52 -9.22 -13.94 -6.59
CA LEU A 52 -8.01 -13.55 -5.88
C LEU A 52 -7.05 -14.74 -5.70
N GLN A 53 -7.57 -15.93 -5.41
CA GLN A 53 -6.72 -17.13 -5.33
C GLN A 53 -6.08 -17.48 -6.69
N ILE A 54 -6.83 -17.34 -7.79
CA ILE A 54 -6.28 -17.53 -9.15
C ILE A 54 -5.16 -16.52 -9.39
N PHE A 55 -5.35 -15.26 -9.01
CA PHE A 55 -4.34 -14.21 -9.14
C PHE A 55 -3.04 -14.58 -8.40
N PHE A 56 -3.11 -14.98 -7.13
CA PHE A 56 -1.93 -15.43 -6.38
C PHE A 56 -1.25 -16.66 -7.01
N ASN A 57 -2.02 -17.59 -7.56
CA ASN A 57 -1.45 -18.74 -8.27
C ASN A 57 -0.69 -18.34 -9.54
N VAL A 58 -1.19 -17.35 -10.29
CA VAL A 58 -0.50 -16.80 -11.46
C VAL A 58 0.79 -16.11 -11.06
N LEU A 59 0.79 -15.29 -9.99
CA LEU A 59 2.00 -14.67 -9.48
C LEU A 59 3.06 -15.70 -9.08
N ARG A 60 2.64 -16.75 -8.39
CA ARG A 60 3.53 -17.85 -7.98
C ARG A 60 4.16 -18.55 -9.18
N ALA A 61 3.36 -18.87 -10.20
CA ALA A 61 3.83 -19.46 -11.43
C ALA A 61 4.84 -18.57 -12.18
N ARG A 62 4.68 -17.25 -12.07
CA ARG A 62 5.60 -16.26 -12.67
C ARG A 62 6.79 -15.92 -11.79
N LYS A 63 6.89 -16.48 -10.58
CA LYS A 63 7.93 -16.17 -9.59
C LYS A 63 7.95 -14.68 -9.21
N MET A 64 6.78 -14.07 -9.12
CA MET A 64 6.59 -12.67 -8.72
C MET A 64 6.08 -12.59 -7.28
N LYS A 65 6.44 -11.49 -6.62
CA LYS A 65 5.85 -11.04 -5.36
C LYS A 65 5.16 -9.71 -5.56
N ILE A 66 4.24 -9.39 -4.66
CA ILE A 66 3.52 -8.12 -4.69
C ILE A 66 3.53 -7.42 -3.33
N MET A 67 3.51 -6.12 -3.37
CA MET A 67 3.00 -5.29 -2.29
C MET A 67 1.49 -5.18 -2.51
N LEU A 68 0.70 -5.60 -1.54
CA LEU A 68 -0.74 -5.75 -1.69
C LEU A 68 -1.48 -4.69 -0.90
N ARG A 69 -2.36 -3.95 -1.57
CA ARG A 69 -3.24 -2.96 -0.96
C ARG A 69 -4.69 -3.22 -1.35
N PHE A 70 -5.57 -3.29 -0.35
CA PHE A 70 -7.03 -3.34 -0.58
C PHE A 70 -7.60 -1.94 -0.48
N ALA A 71 -8.49 -1.56 -1.40
CA ALA A 71 -9.10 -0.23 -1.42
C ALA A 71 -10.56 -0.29 -1.86
N TYR A 72 -11.33 0.75 -1.54
CA TYR A 72 -12.71 0.91 -2.00
C TYR A 72 -12.88 2.08 -2.96
N CYS A 73 -11.91 2.97 -3.03
CA CYS A 73 -11.98 4.20 -3.77
C CYS A 73 -10.65 4.45 -4.48
N ASP A 74 -10.70 4.86 -5.73
CA ASP A 74 -9.55 5.11 -6.60
C ASP A 74 -9.36 6.60 -6.93
N SER A 75 -9.97 7.49 -6.15
CA SER A 75 -9.90 8.93 -6.36
C SER A 75 -10.16 9.71 -5.07
N PHE A 76 -9.46 10.82 -4.88
CA PHE A 76 -9.78 11.79 -3.83
C PHE A 76 -11.11 12.52 -4.08
N LEU A 77 -11.52 12.61 -5.35
CA LEU A 77 -12.74 13.29 -5.79
C LEU A 77 -13.87 12.31 -6.11
N ALA A 78 -13.71 11.03 -5.81
CA ALA A 78 -14.71 10.04 -6.16
C ALA A 78 -16.05 10.36 -5.50
N LEU A 79 -17.10 10.28 -6.29
CA LEU A 79 -18.48 10.24 -5.80
C LEU A 79 -18.77 8.95 -5.01
N GLU A 80 -17.88 7.99 -5.11
CA GLU A 80 -17.95 6.72 -4.44
C GLU A 80 -17.40 6.83 -3.01
N THR A 81 -18.19 6.38 -2.07
CA THR A 81 -17.81 6.35 -0.66
C THR A 81 -17.01 5.11 -0.33
N GLY A 82 -16.12 5.21 0.64
CA GLY A 82 -15.49 4.04 1.26
C GLY A 82 -16.50 3.14 1.96
N ALA A 83 -16.07 1.97 2.41
CA ALA A 83 -16.89 1.08 3.22
C ALA A 83 -16.97 1.57 4.67
N GLY A 84 -18.10 1.33 5.34
CA GLY A 84 -18.24 1.54 6.78
C GLY A 84 -17.38 0.52 7.57
N GLU A 85 -17.02 0.88 8.80
CA GLU A 85 -16.14 0.09 9.68
C GLU A 85 -16.58 -1.37 9.82
N ALA A 86 -17.89 -1.61 9.95
CA ALA A 86 -18.44 -2.97 10.06
C ALA A 86 -18.19 -3.82 8.80
N ASN A 87 -18.29 -3.22 7.61
CA ASN A 87 -18.00 -3.90 6.34
C ASN A 87 -16.51 -4.15 6.19
N ILE A 88 -15.67 -3.17 6.53
CA ILE A 88 -14.21 -3.33 6.57
C ILE A 88 -13.82 -4.51 7.45
N ALA A 89 -14.39 -4.59 8.66
CA ALA A 89 -14.12 -5.68 9.59
C ALA A 89 -14.49 -7.06 9.02
N ARG A 90 -15.64 -7.17 8.34
CA ARG A 90 -16.05 -8.42 7.70
C ARG A 90 -15.13 -8.80 6.54
N HIS A 91 -14.75 -7.84 5.70
CA HIS A 91 -13.82 -8.11 4.58
C HIS A 91 -12.45 -8.54 5.08
N ILE A 92 -11.91 -7.92 6.12
CA ILE A 92 -10.66 -8.34 6.75
C ILE A 92 -10.77 -9.80 7.20
N GLN A 93 -11.86 -10.16 7.88
CA GLN A 93 -12.10 -11.52 8.33
C GLN A 93 -12.21 -12.52 7.16
N GLN A 94 -12.91 -12.18 6.08
CA GLN A 94 -13.05 -13.01 4.88
C GLN A 94 -11.71 -13.22 4.17
N LEU A 95 -10.84 -12.21 4.16
CA LEU A 95 -9.53 -12.25 3.51
C LEU A 95 -8.46 -12.98 4.34
N ARG A 96 -8.67 -13.16 5.64
CA ARG A 96 -7.68 -13.69 6.58
C ARG A 96 -6.98 -14.96 6.09
N GLN A 97 -7.76 -15.99 5.78
CA GLN A 97 -7.20 -17.27 5.34
C GLN A 97 -6.57 -17.19 3.95
N LEU A 98 -7.16 -16.36 3.08
CA LEU A 98 -6.64 -16.16 1.73
C LEU A 98 -5.25 -15.50 1.77
N VAL A 99 -5.08 -14.46 2.57
CA VAL A 99 -3.78 -13.77 2.76
C VAL A 99 -2.78 -14.72 3.40
N ALA A 100 -3.15 -15.41 4.48
CA ALA A 100 -2.23 -16.29 5.20
C ALA A 100 -1.67 -17.42 4.32
N ARG A 101 -2.49 -18.09 3.51
CA ARG A 101 -2.02 -19.18 2.63
C ARG A 101 -1.25 -18.73 1.40
N ASN A 102 -1.27 -17.43 1.08
CA ASN A 102 -0.56 -16.84 -0.06
C ASN A 102 0.57 -15.88 0.36
N ALA A 103 1.00 -15.94 1.63
CA ALA A 103 2.07 -15.10 2.15
C ALA A 103 3.41 -15.28 1.39
N ASP A 104 3.61 -16.40 0.72
CA ASP A 104 4.78 -16.67 -0.11
C ASP A 104 4.91 -15.74 -1.32
N VAL A 105 3.80 -15.23 -1.85
CA VAL A 105 3.76 -14.30 -2.99
C VAL A 105 3.43 -12.86 -2.59
N ILE A 106 3.14 -12.61 -1.32
CA ILE A 106 2.94 -11.27 -0.77
C ILE A 106 4.22 -10.83 -0.08
N HIS A 107 4.80 -9.71 -0.51
CA HIS A 107 5.97 -9.12 0.14
C HIS A 107 5.57 -8.37 1.41
N THR A 108 4.64 -7.44 1.27
CA THR A 108 4.06 -6.66 2.37
C THR A 108 2.57 -6.40 2.09
N LEU A 109 1.82 -6.17 3.15
CA LEU A 109 0.53 -5.48 3.04
C LEU A 109 0.78 -3.99 3.25
N GLN A 110 0.16 -3.15 2.43
CA GLN A 110 0.28 -1.70 2.56
C GLN A 110 -1.06 -1.09 2.94
N SER A 111 -1.05 -0.19 3.92
CA SER A 111 -2.22 0.64 4.31
C SER A 111 -3.56 -0.11 4.17
N GLY A 112 -4.44 0.36 3.30
CA GLY A 112 -5.61 -0.40 2.86
C GLY A 112 -6.89 -0.05 3.58
N PHE A 113 -8.00 -0.37 2.94
CA PHE A 113 -9.38 -0.30 3.39
C PHE A 113 -9.92 1.10 3.68
N VAL A 114 -9.10 2.08 4.02
CA VAL A 114 -9.52 3.40 4.46
C VAL A 114 -8.98 4.47 3.52
N GLY A 115 -9.83 5.41 3.13
CA GLY A 115 -9.45 6.55 2.32
C GLY A 115 -9.31 6.28 0.84
N ALA A 116 -8.99 7.34 0.10
CA ALA A 116 -8.67 7.26 -1.30
C ALA A 116 -7.48 6.31 -1.49
N TYR A 117 -7.57 5.45 -2.48
CA TYR A 117 -6.56 4.43 -2.78
C TYR A 117 -6.22 3.49 -1.62
N GLY A 118 -6.98 3.53 -0.52
CA GLY A 118 -6.64 2.81 0.71
C GLY A 118 -5.44 3.38 1.46
N GLU A 119 -5.10 4.64 1.25
CA GLU A 119 -3.91 5.30 1.80
C GLU A 119 -4.14 6.00 3.13
N TRP A 120 -5.33 5.88 3.70
CA TRP A 120 -5.74 6.58 4.92
C TRP A 120 -5.85 8.11 4.76
N ALA A 121 -5.73 8.57 3.52
CA ALA A 121 -6.00 9.95 3.16
C ALA A 121 -7.50 10.27 3.25
N PRO A 122 -7.88 11.50 3.62
CA PRO A 122 -9.27 11.89 3.63
C PRO A 122 -9.89 11.78 2.24
N CYS A 123 -11.10 11.21 2.19
CA CYS A 123 -11.97 11.24 1.01
C CYS A 123 -13.26 11.95 1.42
N TYR A 124 -13.73 12.89 0.63
CA TYR A 124 -14.83 13.79 0.98
C TYR A 124 -16.16 13.10 1.34
N GLN A 125 -16.33 11.85 0.97
CA GLN A 125 -17.59 11.11 1.19
C GLN A 125 -17.39 9.82 1.98
N MET A 126 -16.29 9.69 2.69
CA MET A 126 -16.08 8.52 3.51
C MET A 126 -16.95 8.51 4.76
N PRO A 127 -17.58 7.37 5.07
CA PRO A 127 -18.17 7.21 6.39
C PRO A 127 -17.08 7.30 7.46
N PRO A 128 -17.40 7.84 8.64
CA PRO A 128 -16.45 7.90 9.73
C PRO A 128 -16.03 6.48 10.11
N VAL A 129 -14.72 6.27 10.20
CA VAL A 129 -14.12 5.01 10.66
C VAL A 129 -13.15 5.29 11.79
N ASN A 130 -13.06 4.35 12.70
CA ASN A 130 -12.05 4.40 13.75
C ASN A 130 -10.75 3.78 13.22
N TYR A 131 -9.77 4.62 12.90
CA TYR A 131 -8.47 4.19 12.37
C TYR A 131 -7.74 3.19 13.26
N TYR A 132 -7.81 3.39 14.58
CA TYR A 132 -7.24 2.46 15.54
C TYR A 132 -7.86 1.06 15.43
N ASN A 133 -9.18 0.98 15.37
CA ASN A 133 -9.89 -0.29 15.26
C ASN A 133 -9.55 -1.01 13.94
N VAL A 134 -9.48 -0.26 12.84
CA VAL A 134 -9.13 -0.83 11.53
C VAL A 134 -7.69 -1.34 11.53
N LEU A 135 -6.75 -0.54 12.03
CA LEU A 135 -5.34 -0.92 12.14
C LEU A 135 -5.18 -2.18 13.00
N TRP A 136 -5.80 -2.20 14.18
CA TRP A 136 -5.79 -3.35 15.07
C TRP A 136 -6.26 -4.62 14.38
N ARG A 137 -7.37 -4.55 13.63
CA ARG A 137 -7.90 -5.70 12.89
C ARG A 137 -6.97 -6.16 11.78
N ILE A 138 -6.42 -5.25 10.99
CA ILE A 138 -5.46 -5.60 9.93
C ILE A 138 -4.29 -6.36 10.54
N LEU A 139 -3.72 -5.85 11.62
CA LEU A 139 -2.57 -6.47 12.27
C LEU A 139 -2.93 -7.83 12.87
N HIS A 140 -4.03 -7.91 13.61
CA HIS A 140 -4.44 -9.12 14.31
C HIS A 140 -4.96 -10.22 13.38
N GLU A 141 -5.68 -9.85 12.32
CA GLU A 141 -6.35 -10.81 11.45
C GLU A 141 -5.59 -11.11 10.15
N LEU A 142 -4.81 -10.16 9.61
CA LEU A 142 -4.07 -10.38 8.36
C LEU A 142 -2.56 -10.52 8.56
N VAL A 143 -1.94 -9.59 9.29
CA VAL A 143 -0.47 -9.51 9.38
C VAL A 143 0.09 -10.63 10.25
N PHE A 144 -0.35 -10.74 11.49
CA PHE A 144 0.19 -11.73 12.42
C PHE A 144 -0.05 -13.18 12.00
N PRO A 145 -1.27 -13.58 11.57
CA PRO A 145 -1.50 -14.96 11.14
C PRO A 145 -0.73 -15.37 9.89
N SER A 146 -0.39 -14.39 9.03
CA SER A 146 0.37 -14.63 7.80
C SER A 146 1.88 -14.53 7.98
N GLY A 147 2.35 -13.92 9.08
CA GLY A 147 3.76 -13.60 9.30
C GLY A 147 4.30 -12.48 8.43
N LEU A 148 3.44 -11.76 7.73
CA LEU A 148 3.81 -10.63 6.87
C LEU A 148 4.24 -9.40 7.67
N TYR A 149 4.89 -8.48 6.98
CA TYR A 149 5.02 -7.09 7.41
C TYR A 149 3.86 -6.26 6.88
N TYR A 150 3.65 -5.09 7.50
CA TYR A 150 2.66 -4.12 7.10
C TYR A 150 3.32 -2.76 6.92
N GLN A 151 2.88 -1.96 5.98
CA GLN A 151 3.38 -0.62 5.76
C GLN A 151 2.23 0.39 5.87
N LEU A 152 2.45 1.45 6.63
CA LEU A 152 1.56 2.60 6.75
C LEU A 152 2.15 3.79 6.02
N ARG A 153 1.28 4.66 5.50
CA ARG A 153 1.70 5.85 4.78
C ARG A 153 2.50 6.83 5.65
N LEU A 154 2.10 7.00 6.90
CA LEU A 154 2.73 7.97 7.80
C LEU A 154 3.11 7.34 9.14
N PRO A 155 4.25 7.73 9.72
CA PRO A 155 4.66 7.31 11.06
C PRO A 155 3.61 7.60 12.13
N THR A 156 2.92 8.75 12.03
CA THR A 156 1.84 9.16 12.94
C THR A 156 0.74 8.10 13.10
N TYR A 157 0.37 7.42 12.03
CA TYR A 157 -0.63 6.33 12.12
C TYR A 157 -0.11 5.12 12.89
N LYS A 158 1.19 4.85 12.82
CA LYS A 158 1.83 3.79 13.59
C LYS A 158 1.76 4.06 15.09
N ASN A 159 1.79 5.32 15.48
CA ASN A 159 1.74 5.72 16.89
C ASN A 159 0.41 5.38 17.59
N TYR A 160 -0.65 5.08 16.84
CA TYR A 160 -1.91 4.59 17.43
C TYR A 160 -1.77 3.28 18.22
N ILE A 161 -0.71 2.51 17.98
CA ILE A 161 -0.46 1.23 18.66
C ILE A 161 0.91 1.19 19.35
N ASN A 162 1.47 2.35 19.69
CA ASN A 162 2.81 2.50 20.27
C ASN A 162 3.03 1.60 21.48
N ASP A 163 2.01 1.42 22.31
CA ASP A 163 2.07 0.60 23.53
C ASP A 163 2.04 -0.92 23.23
N TYR A 164 1.86 -1.31 21.97
CA TYR A 164 1.76 -2.73 21.61
C TYR A 164 2.93 -3.16 20.71
N LYS A 165 4.09 -3.27 21.33
CA LYS A 165 5.38 -3.47 20.65
C LYS A 165 5.43 -4.63 19.65
N PRO A 166 4.88 -5.83 19.90
CA PRO A 166 4.90 -6.91 18.92
C PRO A 166 4.26 -6.55 17.58
N TYR A 167 3.19 -5.74 17.60
CA TYR A 167 2.55 -5.22 16.38
C TYR A 167 3.32 -4.07 15.78
N TYR A 168 3.79 -3.17 16.65
CA TYR A 168 4.59 -2.02 16.24
C TYR A 168 5.82 -2.43 15.44
N ASP A 169 6.54 -3.46 15.88
CA ASP A 169 7.76 -3.97 15.23
C ASP A 169 7.49 -4.70 13.89
N ARG A 170 6.21 -4.82 13.47
CA ARG A 170 5.82 -5.37 12.17
C ARG A 170 5.40 -4.32 11.16
N ILE A 171 5.41 -3.04 11.54
CA ILE A 171 4.96 -1.94 10.70
C ILE A 171 6.15 -1.16 10.19
N GLY A 172 6.31 -1.13 8.87
CA GLY A 172 7.15 -0.19 8.14
C GLY A 172 6.35 1.01 7.62
N ILE A 173 6.98 1.82 6.80
CA ILE A 173 6.38 3.01 6.21
C ILE A 173 6.40 2.91 4.68
N ASP A 174 5.31 3.39 4.08
CA ASP A 174 5.12 3.59 2.66
C ASP A 174 5.05 5.09 2.40
N SER A 175 6.17 5.68 1.99
CA SER A 175 6.26 7.12 1.73
C SER A 175 5.83 7.44 0.31
N CYS A 176 4.56 7.74 0.11
CA CYS A 176 3.99 8.06 -1.20
C CYS A 176 4.43 9.41 -1.78
N ALA A 177 5.16 10.21 -1.03
CA ALA A 177 5.62 11.54 -1.46
C ALA A 177 7.14 11.69 -1.34
N PHE A 178 7.87 10.59 -1.46
CA PHE A 178 9.31 10.61 -1.37
C PHE A 178 9.91 11.33 -2.57
N PHE A 179 10.95 12.12 -2.34
CA PHE A 179 11.50 13.06 -3.32
C PHE A 179 10.55 14.18 -3.77
N GLY A 180 9.49 14.47 -3.04
CA GLY A 180 8.77 15.75 -3.17
C GLY A 180 9.68 16.92 -2.80
N GLU A 181 9.26 18.11 -3.14
CA GLU A 181 10.03 19.37 -3.13
C GLU A 181 10.75 19.75 -1.82
N GLN A 182 10.74 19.05 -0.91
CA GLN A 182 11.41 18.73 0.33
C GLN A 182 10.55 17.60 0.87
N THR A 183 11.10 16.45 1.07
CA THR A 183 10.32 15.29 1.46
C THR A 183 9.45 15.54 2.70
N ARG A 184 9.82 16.54 3.48
CA ARG A 184 9.05 17.10 4.61
C ARG A 184 7.83 17.90 4.13
N GLU A 185 7.99 18.78 3.14
CA GLU A 185 6.93 19.64 2.59
C GLU A 185 6.02 18.85 1.63
N GLY A 186 6.51 17.78 1.02
CA GLY A 186 5.72 16.88 0.22
C GLY A 186 4.59 16.25 1.04
N TRP A 187 4.85 15.87 2.27
CA TRP A 187 3.81 15.35 3.16
C TRP A 187 2.81 16.44 3.58
N GLU A 188 3.24 17.68 3.80
CA GLU A 188 2.35 18.81 4.09
C GLU A 188 1.49 19.21 2.89
N SER A 189 2.05 19.20 1.68
CA SER A 189 1.33 19.60 0.46
C SER A 189 0.19 18.67 0.09
N GLU A 190 0.22 17.43 0.55
CA GLU A 190 -0.86 16.47 0.38
C GLU A 190 -2.02 16.66 1.39
N GLY A 191 -2.00 17.73 2.20
CA GLY A 191 -3.03 18.01 3.20
C GLY A 191 -2.98 17.13 4.43
N PHE A 192 -1.94 16.36 4.60
CA PHE A 192 -1.67 15.64 5.84
C PHE A 192 -1.11 16.64 6.85
N GLN A 193 -1.98 17.12 7.72
CA GLN A 193 -1.52 17.78 8.93
C GLN A 193 -0.82 16.74 9.80
N ILE A 194 0.45 16.60 9.58
CA ILE A 194 1.33 15.98 10.55
C ILE A 194 1.40 16.98 11.69
N ASN A 195 0.76 16.67 12.79
CA ASN A 195 0.68 17.54 13.96
C ASN A 195 2.08 17.96 14.42
N GLY A 196 2.61 19.02 13.85
CA GLY A 196 3.66 19.85 14.42
C GLY A 196 5.10 19.32 14.37
N GLU A 197 5.39 18.05 14.03
CA GLU A 197 6.74 17.52 14.24
C GLU A 197 7.25 16.64 13.07
N LEU A 198 7.25 17.20 11.88
CA LEU A 198 7.84 16.61 10.67
C LEU A 198 9.26 16.05 10.89
N LYS A 199 10.04 16.72 11.73
CA LYS A 199 11.39 16.27 12.05
C LYS A 199 11.37 14.95 12.82
N GLU A 200 10.46 14.78 13.75
CA GLU A 200 10.36 13.55 14.55
C GLU A 200 9.87 12.38 13.70
N ASP A 201 8.91 12.60 12.82
CA ASP A 201 8.43 11.57 11.88
C ASP A 201 9.56 11.10 10.94
N TRP A 202 10.38 12.02 10.45
CA TRP A 202 11.52 11.70 9.61
C TRP A 202 12.62 10.93 10.36
N GLU A 203 12.92 11.35 11.58
CA GLU A 203 13.85 10.64 12.44
C GLU A 203 13.31 9.27 12.86
N GLN A 204 12.01 9.16 13.10
CA GLN A 204 11.34 7.89 13.37
C GLN A 204 11.47 6.94 12.19
N LEU A 205 11.15 7.40 10.97
CA LEU A 205 11.32 6.63 9.73
C LEU A 205 12.74 6.07 9.63
N THR A 206 13.74 6.92 9.80
CA THR A 206 15.15 6.52 9.70
C THR A 206 15.55 5.47 10.74
N ARG A 207 15.10 5.62 11.98
CA ARG A 207 15.38 4.65 13.05
C ARG A 207 14.73 3.29 12.77
N GLU A 208 13.47 3.31 12.38
CA GLU A 208 12.66 2.10 12.20
C GLU A 208 12.99 1.34 10.92
N ALA A 209 13.51 2.04 9.92
CA ALA A 209 14.01 1.45 8.69
C ALA A 209 15.10 0.37 8.91
N ALA A 210 15.69 0.30 10.10
CA ALA A 210 16.61 -0.76 10.46
C ALA A 210 15.93 -2.12 10.69
N TYR A 211 14.62 -2.14 10.96
CA TYR A 211 13.92 -3.33 11.45
C TYR A 211 12.69 -3.69 10.62
N THR A 212 12.15 -2.75 9.86
CA THR A 212 10.91 -2.90 9.11
C THR A 212 11.11 -2.51 7.64
N PRO A 213 10.41 -3.16 6.70
CA PRO A 213 10.51 -2.80 5.29
C PRO A 213 9.97 -1.39 5.06
N GLN A 214 10.73 -0.61 4.31
CA GLN A 214 10.38 0.74 3.90
C GLN A 214 10.13 0.74 2.40
N ASP A 215 9.08 1.41 1.98
CA ASP A 215 8.77 1.67 0.58
C ASP A 215 8.72 3.16 0.31
N GLY A 216 9.04 3.54 -0.91
CA GLY A 216 8.91 4.92 -1.38
C GLY A 216 8.28 4.97 -2.75
N GLU A 217 7.51 6.02 -2.95
CA GLU A 217 6.90 6.35 -4.23
C GLU A 217 7.31 7.77 -4.63
N LEU A 218 7.63 7.97 -5.90
CA LEU A 218 7.96 9.30 -6.41
C LEU A 218 6.77 10.24 -6.27
N PHE A 219 7.01 11.38 -5.65
CA PHE A 219 6.03 12.45 -5.62
C PHE A 219 5.86 13.08 -7.00
N VAL A 220 4.60 13.23 -7.45
CA VAL A 220 4.28 13.95 -8.68
C VAL A 220 4.38 15.44 -8.43
N ASN A 221 5.54 16.03 -8.67
CA ASN A 221 5.70 17.47 -8.58
C ASN A 221 5.46 18.10 -9.96
N VAL A 222 4.65 19.16 -9.99
CA VAL A 222 4.46 20.01 -11.18
C VAL A 222 5.71 20.81 -11.53
N ASN A 223 6.65 20.97 -10.61
CA ASN A 223 7.94 21.60 -10.88
C ASN A 223 8.98 20.58 -11.36
N LEU A 224 8.97 20.31 -12.66
CA LEU A 224 9.84 19.33 -13.31
C LEU A 224 11.34 19.57 -13.08
N VAL A 225 11.75 20.81 -12.83
CA VAL A 225 13.18 21.16 -12.64
C VAL A 225 13.67 20.66 -11.29
N GLU A 226 12.90 20.87 -10.23
CA GLU A 226 13.27 20.42 -8.90
C GLU A 226 13.10 18.92 -8.72
N THR A 227 12.03 18.35 -9.24
CA THR A 227 11.88 16.88 -9.28
C THR A 227 13.07 16.22 -9.96
N LYS A 228 13.53 16.78 -11.09
CA LYS A 228 14.69 16.28 -11.81
C LYS A 228 15.96 16.32 -10.98
N ARG A 229 16.17 17.38 -10.21
CA ARG A 229 17.31 17.51 -9.30
C ARG A 229 17.27 16.48 -8.17
N MET A 230 16.09 16.24 -7.58
CA MET A 230 15.92 15.34 -6.44
C MET A 230 16.00 13.86 -6.83
N VAL A 231 15.61 13.51 -8.04
CA VAL A 231 15.69 12.14 -8.56
C VAL A 231 16.99 11.87 -9.32
N ASP A 232 17.87 12.87 -9.43
CA ASP A 232 19.11 12.75 -10.19
C ASP A 232 20.16 11.97 -9.40
N GLY A 233 20.35 10.76 -9.83
CA GLY A 233 21.54 9.94 -9.61
C GLY A 233 21.96 9.77 -8.14
N LYS A 234 23.02 10.43 -7.76
CA LYS A 234 23.73 10.17 -6.51
C LYS A 234 22.95 10.56 -5.27
N GLU A 235 22.24 11.69 -5.29
CA GLU A 235 21.50 12.20 -4.13
C GLU A 235 20.31 11.28 -3.82
N ALA A 236 19.56 10.87 -4.84
CA ALA A 236 18.46 9.94 -4.67
C ALA A 236 18.90 8.60 -4.06
N ILE A 237 20.02 8.07 -4.54
CA ILE A 237 20.58 6.80 -4.00
C ILE A 237 21.01 6.98 -2.53
N LEU A 238 21.60 8.11 -2.19
CA LEU A 238 22.02 8.37 -0.80
C LEU A 238 20.83 8.50 0.14
N GLU A 239 19.76 9.17 -0.27
CA GLU A 239 18.53 9.30 0.52
C GLU A 239 17.82 7.94 0.67
N MET A 240 17.69 7.17 -0.40
CA MET A 240 17.12 5.82 -0.33
C MET A 240 17.96 4.90 0.58
N ALA A 241 19.28 5.01 0.52
CA ALA A 241 20.18 4.25 1.39
C ALA A 241 20.09 4.73 2.85
N HIS A 242 19.96 6.04 3.09
CA HIS A 242 19.82 6.62 4.43
C HIS A 242 18.57 6.08 5.13
N HIS A 243 17.45 6.04 4.41
CA HIS A 243 16.18 5.51 4.92
C HIS A 243 16.03 3.99 4.69
N ARG A 244 17.06 3.33 4.17
CA ARG A 244 17.11 1.87 3.98
C ARG A 244 15.88 1.32 3.26
N PHE A 245 15.46 1.98 2.19
CA PHE A 245 14.35 1.49 1.40
C PHE A 245 14.57 0.07 0.92
N THR A 246 13.56 -0.76 1.09
CA THR A 246 13.53 -2.14 0.61
C THR A 246 12.86 -2.27 -0.75
N SER A 247 12.06 -1.29 -1.11
CA SER A 247 11.37 -1.16 -2.39
C SER A 247 11.14 0.30 -2.75
N PHE A 248 10.91 0.55 -4.04
CA PHE A 248 10.65 1.89 -4.54
C PHE A 248 9.77 1.82 -5.79
N SER A 249 8.73 2.63 -5.84
CA SER A 249 7.79 2.70 -6.95
C SER A 249 8.01 3.92 -7.83
N CYS A 250 8.04 3.70 -9.14
CA CYS A 250 8.11 4.76 -10.17
C CYS A 250 6.79 4.84 -10.95
N TRP A 251 5.66 4.65 -10.29
CA TRP A 251 4.34 4.52 -10.90
C TRP A 251 3.92 5.69 -11.79
N HIS A 252 4.28 6.90 -11.45
CA HIS A 252 3.77 8.10 -12.08
C HIS A 252 4.39 8.44 -13.46
N GLY A 253 4.77 7.44 -14.24
CA GLY A 253 4.98 7.56 -15.68
C GLY A 253 5.72 8.81 -16.16
N TYR A 254 6.82 9.14 -15.53
CA TYR A 254 7.69 10.21 -16.02
C TYR A 254 8.27 9.82 -17.38
N LYS A 255 7.66 10.35 -18.42
CA LYS A 255 8.17 10.27 -19.79
C LYS A 255 9.14 11.40 -20.06
#